data_911ebc32e09ed00ba4e72e0c84950395
#
_entry.id   911ebc32e09ed00ba4e72e0c84950395
#
_cell.length_a   1.000
_cell.length_b   1.000
_cell.length_c   1.000
_cell.angle_alpha   90.00
_cell.angle_beta   90.00
_cell.angle_gamma   90.00
#
_symmetry.space_group_name_H-M   'P 1'
#
loop_
_entity.id
_entity.type
_entity.pdbx_description
1 polymer ?
#
loop_
_entity_poly.entity_id
_entity_poly.type
_entity_poly.pdbx_seq_one_letter_code
_entity_poly.pdbx_strand_id
1 'polypeptide(L)'
;MPDLAQLREAALRGVEGLEEATAHAPRARRNLLIGLWAGQHLGHDGPALAHYALSVMESDHEEAGDADVIRKLSRDFAAAGVSVPAAELHERLVGFKRTAYAAINHTD
;
A
#
# COMPACT_ATOMS: atom_id res chain seq x y z
N MET A 1 5.51 -3.38 14.14
CA MET A 1 5.47 -3.23 12.68
C MET A 1 6.24 -4.34 12.02
N PRO A 2 5.67 -5.03 11.04
CA PRO A 2 6.44 -6.08 10.36
C PRO A 2 7.59 -5.47 9.56
N ASP A 3 8.71 -6.19 9.52
CA ASP A 3 9.85 -5.76 8.72
C ASP A 3 9.69 -6.22 7.27
N LEU A 4 10.61 -5.78 6.40
CA LEU A 4 10.51 -6.10 4.97
C LEU A 4 10.61 -7.59 4.70
N ALA A 5 11.43 -8.33 5.46
CA ALA A 5 11.54 -9.77 5.28
C ALA A 5 10.22 -10.47 5.58
N GLN A 6 9.54 -10.04 6.65
CA GLN A 6 8.23 -10.58 7.00
C GLN A 6 7.19 -10.25 5.95
N LEU A 7 7.22 -9.04 5.40
CA LEU A 7 6.28 -8.64 4.35
C LEU A 7 6.53 -9.39 3.04
N ARG A 8 7.78 -9.62 2.69
CA ARG A 8 8.12 -10.40 1.50
C ARG A 8 7.63 -11.83 1.61
N GLU A 9 7.82 -12.42 2.79
CA GLU A 9 7.32 -13.76 3.03
C GLU A 9 5.79 -13.80 2.99
N ALA A 10 5.13 -12.81 3.60
CA ALA A 10 3.68 -12.71 3.58
C ALA A 10 3.14 -12.59 2.16
N ALA A 11 3.82 -11.83 1.29
CA ALA A 11 3.41 -11.66 -0.10
C ALA A 11 3.41 -12.97 -0.89
N LEU A 12 4.24 -13.94 -0.49
CA LEU A 12 4.22 -15.27 -1.12
C LEU A 12 2.90 -16.00 -0.86
N ARG A 13 2.19 -15.63 0.18
CA ARG A 13 0.85 -16.14 0.47
C ARG A 13 -0.24 -15.27 -0.15
N GLY A 14 0.13 -14.32 -1.02
CA GLY A 14 -0.79 -13.47 -1.74
C GLY A 14 -1.30 -12.29 -0.94
N VAL A 15 -2.35 -11.67 -1.44
CA VAL A 15 -2.97 -10.50 -0.79
C VAL A 15 -3.40 -10.83 0.65
N GLU A 16 -3.99 -12.01 0.86
CA GLU A 16 -4.42 -12.43 2.19
C GLU A 16 -3.26 -12.48 3.19
N GLY A 17 -2.09 -12.96 2.74
CA GLY A 17 -0.92 -12.98 3.60
C GLY A 17 -0.49 -11.57 4.02
N LEU A 18 -0.54 -10.62 3.09
CA LEU A 18 -0.23 -9.23 3.40
C LEU A 18 -1.27 -8.62 4.34
N GLU A 19 -2.53 -8.97 4.16
CA GLU A 19 -3.59 -8.48 5.04
C GLU A 19 -3.38 -8.98 6.48
N GLU A 20 -3.05 -10.25 6.64
CA GLU A 20 -2.75 -10.80 7.97
C GLU A 20 -1.53 -10.13 8.60
N ALA A 21 -0.47 -9.96 7.82
CA ALA A 21 0.77 -9.40 8.34
C ALA A 21 0.63 -7.94 8.76
N THR A 22 -0.34 -7.21 8.21
CA THR A 22 -0.56 -5.79 8.52
C THR A 22 -1.73 -5.53 9.44
N ALA A 23 -2.37 -6.56 9.97
CA ALA A 23 -3.61 -6.42 10.74
C ALA A 23 -3.48 -5.46 11.92
N HIS A 24 -2.31 -5.41 12.56
CA HIS A 24 -2.05 -4.56 13.72
C HIS A 24 -0.95 -3.54 13.47
N ALA A 25 -0.68 -3.23 12.21
CA ALA A 25 0.37 -2.31 11.81
C ALA A 25 -0.22 -1.23 10.91
N PRO A 26 -0.77 -0.14 11.48
CA PRO A 26 -1.56 0.80 10.71
C PRO A 26 -0.83 1.46 9.54
N ARG A 27 0.44 1.80 9.71
CA ARG A 27 1.18 2.41 8.61
C ARG A 27 1.40 1.43 7.47
N ALA A 28 1.79 0.20 7.79
CA ALA A 28 1.95 -0.84 6.77
C ALA A 28 0.61 -1.15 6.10
N ARG A 29 -0.46 -1.18 6.89
CA ARG A 29 -1.81 -1.42 6.37
C ARG A 29 -2.25 -0.32 5.41
N ARG A 30 -1.99 0.94 5.75
CA ARG A 30 -2.25 2.08 4.87
C ARG A 30 -1.58 1.87 3.52
N ASN A 31 -0.31 1.49 3.54
CA ASN A 31 0.47 1.29 2.32
C ASN A 31 -0.03 0.09 1.52
N LEU A 32 -0.44 -0.98 2.19
CA LEU A 32 -1.05 -2.12 1.54
C LEU A 32 -2.34 -1.69 0.82
N LEU A 33 -3.21 -0.95 1.50
CA LEU A 33 -4.49 -0.56 0.93
C LEU A 33 -4.33 0.29 -0.33
N ILE A 34 -3.44 1.28 -0.29
CA ILE A 34 -3.23 2.10 -1.49
C ILE A 34 -2.51 1.31 -2.58
N GLY A 35 -1.63 0.39 -2.21
CA GLY A 35 -0.96 -0.48 -3.17
C GLY A 35 -1.94 -1.39 -3.89
N LEU A 36 -2.92 -1.94 -3.18
CA LEU A 36 -3.97 -2.76 -3.79
C LEU A 36 -4.84 -1.93 -4.72
N TRP A 37 -5.24 -0.74 -4.28
CA TRP A 37 -6.04 0.15 -5.11
C TRP A 37 -5.30 0.51 -6.40
N ALA A 38 -4.06 0.96 -6.28
CA ALA A 38 -3.26 1.35 -7.44
C ALA A 38 -2.97 0.16 -8.35
N GLY A 39 -2.61 -0.98 -7.76
CA GLY A 39 -2.30 -2.18 -8.52
C GLY A 39 -3.47 -2.65 -9.36
N GLN A 40 -4.68 -2.61 -8.81
CA GLN A 40 -5.88 -2.96 -9.58
C GLN A 40 -6.10 -1.98 -10.74
N HIS A 41 -5.88 -0.70 -10.52
CA HIS A 41 -6.01 0.30 -11.58
C HIS A 41 -4.93 0.15 -12.65
N LEU A 42 -3.79 -0.44 -12.31
CA LEU A 42 -2.72 -0.72 -13.26
C LEU A 42 -2.89 -2.07 -13.95
N GLY A 43 -3.96 -2.80 -13.63
CA GLY A 43 -4.28 -4.06 -14.30
C GLY A 43 -3.70 -5.31 -13.64
N HIS A 44 -3.17 -5.19 -12.43
CA HIS A 44 -2.64 -6.35 -11.70
C HIS A 44 -3.76 -7.10 -10.96
N ASP A 45 -3.62 -8.42 -10.89
CA ASP A 45 -4.51 -9.26 -10.08
C ASP A 45 -3.69 -10.43 -9.54
N GLY A 46 -4.29 -11.22 -8.65
CA GLY A 46 -3.67 -12.41 -8.09
C GLY A 46 -2.28 -12.17 -7.51
N PRO A 47 -1.31 -13.07 -7.76
CA PRO A 47 0.05 -12.90 -7.25
C PRO A 47 0.72 -11.59 -7.70
N ALA A 48 0.44 -11.14 -8.93
CA ALA A 48 1.00 -9.89 -9.42
C ALA A 48 0.52 -8.70 -8.60
N LEU A 49 -0.73 -8.72 -8.16
CA LEU A 49 -1.28 -7.67 -7.30
C LEU A 49 -0.57 -7.65 -5.94
N ALA A 50 -0.35 -8.83 -5.34
CA ALA A 50 0.38 -8.91 -4.08
C ALA A 50 1.80 -8.38 -4.22
N HIS A 51 2.49 -8.74 -5.31
CA HIS A 51 3.83 -8.24 -5.59
C HIS A 51 3.85 -6.73 -5.78
N TYR A 52 2.86 -6.19 -6.49
CA TYR A 52 2.79 -4.75 -6.68
C TYR A 52 2.57 -4.03 -5.35
N ALA A 53 1.61 -4.50 -4.56
CA ALA A 53 1.34 -3.91 -3.25
C ALA A 53 2.58 -3.95 -2.35
N LEU A 54 3.31 -5.07 -2.37
CA LEU A 54 4.57 -5.17 -1.64
C LEU A 54 5.56 -4.08 -2.09
N SER A 55 5.68 -3.83 -3.39
CA SER A 55 6.60 -2.82 -3.89
C SER A 55 6.24 -1.42 -3.38
N VAL A 56 4.95 -1.14 -3.23
CA VAL A 56 4.50 0.13 -2.64
C VAL A 56 4.88 0.20 -1.18
N MET A 57 4.69 -0.89 -0.44
CA MET A 57 5.05 -0.95 0.97
C MET A 57 6.57 -0.77 1.17
N GLU A 58 7.36 -1.38 0.29
CA GLU A 58 8.81 -1.25 0.34
C GLU A 58 9.29 0.16 0.03
N SER A 59 8.53 0.94 -0.70
CA SER A 59 8.90 2.31 -1.04
C SER A 59 8.84 3.27 0.16
N ASP A 60 8.16 2.88 1.23
CA ASP A 60 7.96 3.71 2.41
C ASP A 60 9.04 3.39 3.45
N HIS A 61 10.26 3.91 3.26
CA HIS A 61 11.36 3.46 4.11
C HIS A 61 12.22 4.54 4.76
N GLU A 62 12.34 5.72 4.21
CA GLU A 62 13.32 6.66 4.75
C GLU A 62 12.75 7.93 5.33
N GLU A 63 11.82 8.54 4.65
CA GLU A 63 11.29 9.83 5.06
C GLU A 63 10.03 9.67 5.90
N ALA A 64 9.88 10.55 6.87
CA ALA A 64 8.62 10.67 7.57
C ALA A 64 7.56 11.19 6.59
N GLY A 65 6.33 10.73 6.72
CA GLY A 65 5.23 11.19 5.88
C GLY A 65 5.02 10.34 4.64
N ASP A 66 4.53 10.97 3.59
CA ASP A 66 3.93 10.27 2.45
C ASP A 66 4.71 10.38 1.15
N ALA A 67 5.79 11.18 1.14
CA ALA A 67 6.46 11.56 -0.11
C ALA A 67 6.96 10.37 -0.92
N ASP A 68 7.57 9.39 -0.26
CA ASP A 68 8.10 8.21 -0.95
C ASP A 68 7.02 7.41 -1.64
N VAL A 69 5.91 7.18 -0.95
CA VAL A 69 4.79 6.40 -1.48
C VAL A 69 4.14 7.14 -2.64
N ILE A 70 3.88 8.44 -2.47
CA ILE A 70 3.25 9.24 -3.52
C ILE A 70 4.13 9.27 -4.77
N ARG A 71 5.44 9.43 -4.60
CA ARG A 71 6.38 9.46 -5.72
C ARG A 71 6.38 8.14 -6.48
N LYS A 72 6.37 7.03 -5.77
CA LYS A 72 6.30 5.70 -6.38
C LYS A 72 5.02 5.56 -7.21
N LEU A 73 3.87 5.90 -6.62
CA LEU A 73 2.59 5.77 -7.30
C LEU A 73 2.50 6.67 -8.52
N SER A 74 2.94 7.92 -8.40
CA SER A 74 2.92 8.86 -9.53
C SER A 74 3.74 8.33 -10.70
N ARG A 75 4.92 7.80 -10.40
CA ARG A 75 5.80 7.25 -11.42
C ARG A 75 5.19 6.03 -12.10
N ASP A 76 4.58 5.15 -11.33
CA ASP A 76 4.00 3.93 -11.86
C ASP A 76 2.79 4.21 -12.74
N PHE A 77 1.93 5.13 -12.32
CA PHE A 77 0.79 5.53 -13.14
C PHE A 77 1.26 6.21 -14.43
N ALA A 78 2.25 7.10 -14.35
CA ALA A 78 2.78 7.76 -15.54
C ALA A 78 3.37 6.75 -16.52
N ALA A 79 4.11 5.76 -16.02
CA ALA A 79 4.69 4.72 -16.86
C ALA A 79 3.63 3.88 -17.57
N ALA A 80 2.45 3.75 -16.97
CA ALA A 80 1.33 3.02 -17.56
C ALA A 80 0.46 3.90 -18.45
N GLY A 81 0.79 5.17 -18.59
CA GLY A 81 0.00 6.11 -19.40
C GLY A 81 -1.30 6.54 -18.71
N VAL A 82 -1.38 6.38 -17.40
CA VAL A 82 -2.56 6.75 -16.63
C VAL A 82 -2.28 8.06 -15.90
N SER A 83 -3.13 9.06 -16.13
CA SER A 83 -2.96 10.37 -15.53
C SER A 83 -3.72 10.45 -14.21
N VAL A 84 -2.99 10.48 -13.10
CA VAL A 84 -3.57 10.63 -11.77
C VAL A 84 -2.86 11.79 -11.08
N PRO A 85 -3.58 12.87 -10.74
CA PRO A 85 -2.94 13.99 -10.05
C PRO A 85 -2.40 13.59 -8.68
N ALA A 86 -1.27 14.18 -8.30
CA ALA A 86 -0.68 13.91 -6.98
C ALA A 86 -1.66 14.25 -5.85
N ALA A 87 -2.48 15.28 -6.03
CA ALA A 87 -3.48 15.65 -5.03
C ALA A 87 -4.47 14.52 -4.77
N GLU A 88 -4.89 13.83 -5.82
CA GLU A 88 -5.79 12.68 -5.67
C GLU A 88 -5.11 11.53 -4.92
N LEU A 89 -3.84 11.28 -5.21
CA LEU A 89 -3.08 10.24 -4.51
C LEU A 89 -2.97 10.55 -3.02
N HIS A 90 -2.73 11.82 -2.68
CA HIS A 90 -2.70 12.26 -1.28
C HIS A 90 -4.04 12.06 -0.58
N GLU A 91 -5.12 12.43 -1.25
CA GLU A 91 -6.46 12.23 -0.67
C GLU A 91 -6.76 10.78 -0.40
N ARG A 92 -6.41 9.90 -1.35
CA ARG A 92 -6.62 8.47 -1.16
C ARG A 92 -5.77 7.92 -0.03
N LEU A 93 -4.51 8.37 0.06
CA LEU A 93 -3.64 7.91 1.13
C LEU A 93 -4.16 8.33 2.50
N VAL A 94 -4.68 9.55 2.61
CA VAL A 94 -5.32 10.02 3.86
C VAL A 94 -6.53 9.16 4.20
N GLY A 95 -7.35 8.83 3.20
CA GLY A 95 -8.51 7.97 3.40
C GLY A 95 -8.13 6.57 3.87
N PHE A 96 -7.11 5.98 3.26
CA PHE A 96 -6.64 4.65 3.67
C PHE A 96 -5.99 4.68 5.04
N LYS A 97 -5.29 5.77 5.38
CA LYS A 97 -4.75 5.93 6.73
C LYS A 97 -5.88 5.93 7.74
N ARG A 98 -6.94 6.66 7.46
CA ARG A 98 -8.10 6.72 8.35
C ARG A 98 -8.71 5.33 8.54
N THR A 99 -8.87 4.59 7.44
CA THR A 99 -9.39 3.22 7.49
C THR A 99 -8.50 2.31 8.33
N ALA A 100 -7.18 2.39 8.12
CA ALA A 100 -6.24 1.52 8.84
C ALA A 100 -6.23 1.80 10.34
N TYR A 101 -6.24 3.06 10.74
CA TYR A 101 -6.24 3.43 12.16
C TYR A 101 -7.57 3.14 12.82
N ALA A 102 -8.68 3.32 12.11
CA ALA A 102 -10.00 2.99 12.67
C ALA A 102 -10.13 1.50 12.98
N ALA A 103 -9.60 0.64 12.11
CA ALA A 103 -9.67 -0.79 12.31
C ALA A 103 -8.91 -1.24 13.57
N ILE A 104 -7.80 -0.56 13.89
CA ILE A 104 -6.98 -0.90 15.04
C ILE A 104 -7.57 -0.31 16.33
N ASN A 105 -8.10 0.91 16.24
CA ASN A 105 -8.65 1.61 17.41
C ASN A 105 -10.09 1.23 17.71
N HIS A 106 -10.66 0.33 16.91
CA HIS A 106 -12.03 -0.10 17.14
C HIS A 106 -12.11 -0.97 18.38
N THR A 107 -12.95 -0.55 19.33
CA THR A 107 -13.19 -1.31 20.54
C THR A 107 -14.68 -1.62 20.64
N ASP A 108 -14.98 -2.85 20.89
CA ASP A 108 -16.37 -3.28 21.05
C ASP A 108 -16.85 -3.09 22.46
#